data_340e8daedb721911ed89c37321044d66
#
_entry.id   340e8daedb721911ed89c37321044d66
#
_cell.length_a   1.000
_cell.length_b   1.000
_cell.length_c   1.000
_cell.angle_alpha   90.00
_cell.angle_beta   90.00
_cell.angle_gamma   90.00
#
_symmetry.space_group_name_H-M   'P 1'
#
loop_
_entity.id
_entity.type
_entity.pdbx_description
1 polymer ?
#
loop_
_entity_poly.entity_id
_entity_poly.type
_entity_poly.pdbx_seq_one_letter_code
_entity_poly.pdbx_strand_id
1 'polypeptide(L)'
;KSVHLEIYNKSNESILVDVPCGTYFQNRRSNEQNLVVLFEEKLSLDKRSRKSVNLVTACMDADKSSPSSHSEWNIQNDRALGDLIRFYHGNKAIVSMMTNPKFHETKQQQTDFLQMSVWAYFDAEKKHILNFATKYMFDGNREEAEFFVDSTLPLIQLFTTYYKNMNK
;
A
#
# COMPACT_ATOMS: atom_id res chain seq x y z
N LYS A 1 -0.20 -7.13 -3.61
CA LYS A 1 0.43 -7.23 -4.95
C LYS A 1 1.91 -6.95 -4.86
N SER A 2 2.65 -7.17 -5.95
CA SER A 2 4.07 -6.82 -6.02
C SER A 2 4.41 -6.20 -7.39
N VAL A 3 5.38 -5.29 -7.39
CA VAL A 3 6.01 -4.74 -8.58
C VAL A 3 7.45 -5.23 -8.61
N HIS A 4 7.84 -5.86 -9.71
CA HIS A 4 9.25 -6.19 -9.96
C HIS A 4 9.93 -4.96 -10.55
N LEU A 5 10.92 -4.43 -9.83
CA LEU A 5 11.70 -3.27 -10.24
C LEU A 5 13.13 -3.69 -10.54
N GLU A 6 13.62 -3.38 -11.73
CA GLU A 6 15.03 -3.51 -12.09
C GLU A 6 15.65 -2.13 -12.14
N ILE A 7 16.75 -1.94 -11.40
CA ILE A 7 17.47 -0.67 -11.29
C ILE A 7 18.87 -0.86 -11.83
N TYR A 8 19.31 0.05 -12.70
CA TYR A 8 20.64 0.07 -13.26
C TYR A 8 21.40 1.33 -12.83
N ASN A 9 22.50 1.14 -12.10
CA ASN A 9 23.43 2.22 -11.77
C ASN A 9 24.33 2.53 -12.97
N LYS A 10 24.07 3.65 -13.65
CA LYS A 10 24.86 4.11 -14.80
C LYS A 10 26.13 4.89 -14.41
N SER A 11 26.31 5.21 -13.12
CA SER A 11 27.46 5.97 -12.65
C SER A 11 28.72 5.11 -12.45
N ASN A 12 29.86 5.76 -12.22
CA ASN A 12 31.10 5.08 -11.89
C ASN A 12 31.34 4.94 -10.38
N GLU A 13 30.33 5.28 -9.57
CA GLU A 13 30.35 5.21 -8.11
C GLU A 13 29.24 4.30 -7.61
N SER A 14 29.42 3.72 -6.42
CA SER A 14 28.34 3.01 -5.75
C SER A 14 27.30 4.01 -5.25
N ILE A 15 26.01 3.68 -5.38
CA ILE A 15 24.88 4.51 -4.97
C ILE A 15 23.96 3.77 -4.01
N LEU A 16 23.31 4.53 -3.14
CA LEU A 16 22.18 4.06 -2.34
C LEU A 16 20.88 4.55 -3.00
N VAL A 17 19.96 3.64 -3.27
CA VAL A 17 18.63 3.95 -3.77
C VAL A 17 17.61 3.69 -2.66
N ASP A 18 16.87 4.71 -2.32
CA ASP A 18 15.76 4.65 -1.37
C ASP A 18 14.43 4.59 -2.12
N VAL A 19 13.60 3.59 -1.80
CA VAL A 19 12.22 3.48 -2.28
C VAL A 19 11.31 3.60 -1.04
N PRO A 20 10.89 4.82 -0.68
CA PRO A 20 10.11 5.03 0.54
C PRO A 20 8.66 4.55 0.38
N CYS A 21 7.99 4.28 1.52
CA CYS A 21 6.54 4.18 1.56
C CYS A 21 5.89 5.42 0.95
N GLY A 22 4.78 5.23 0.21
CA GLY A 22 4.13 6.32 -0.52
C GLY A 22 4.70 6.58 -1.91
N THR A 23 5.84 5.94 -2.29
CA THR A 23 6.24 5.88 -3.70
C THR A 23 5.14 5.14 -4.46
N TYR A 24 4.62 5.73 -5.53
CA TYR A 24 3.59 5.07 -6.30
C TYR A 24 3.90 5.02 -7.79
N PHE A 25 3.40 3.97 -8.41
CA PHE A 25 3.48 3.69 -9.83
C PHE A 25 2.16 4.12 -10.45
N GLN A 26 2.16 5.28 -11.09
CA GLN A 26 1.02 5.78 -11.84
C GLN A 26 0.94 5.04 -13.17
N ASN A 27 -0.14 4.31 -13.39
CA ASN A 27 -0.37 3.62 -14.65
C ASN A 27 -0.71 4.63 -15.75
N ARG A 28 -0.08 4.51 -16.91
CA ARG A 28 -0.39 5.35 -18.07
C ARG A 28 -1.74 5.00 -18.70
N ARG A 29 -2.29 3.83 -18.40
CA ARG A 29 -3.64 3.42 -18.79
C ARG A 29 -4.64 3.86 -17.73
N SER A 30 -5.55 4.74 -18.08
CA SER A 30 -6.50 5.34 -17.13
C SER A 30 -7.50 4.37 -16.50
N ASN A 31 -7.75 3.22 -17.14
CA ASN A 31 -8.67 2.17 -16.68
C ASN A 31 -8.00 1.10 -15.79
N GLU A 32 -6.68 1.14 -15.63
CA GLU A 32 -5.93 0.24 -14.77
C GLU A 32 -5.51 0.95 -13.47
N GLN A 33 -5.36 0.18 -12.39
CA GLN A 33 -5.02 0.70 -11.07
C GLN A 33 -3.60 1.26 -11.01
N ASN A 34 -3.43 2.32 -10.22
CA ASN A 34 -2.14 2.75 -9.70
C ASN A 34 -1.74 1.85 -8.51
N LEU A 35 -0.44 1.73 -8.26
CA LEU A 35 0.10 0.91 -7.18
C LEU A 35 0.99 1.74 -6.27
N VAL A 36 0.84 1.61 -4.95
CA VAL A 36 1.68 2.31 -3.96
C VAL A 36 2.53 1.33 -3.15
N VAL A 37 3.77 1.71 -2.88
CA VAL A 37 4.72 0.93 -2.08
C VAL A 37 4.33 0.96 -0.60
N LEU A 38 4.18 -0.22 0.00
CA LEU A 38 3.76 -0.39 1.40
C LEU A 38 4.92 -0.56 2.38
N PHE A 39 6.06 -1.05 1.93
CA PHE A 39 7.25 -1.26 2.75
C PHE A 39 8.43 -0.59 2.08
N GLU A 40 9.16 0.23 2.84
CA GLU A 40 10.36 0.89 2.29
C GLU A 40 11.44 -0.14 1.95
N GLU A 41 12.18 0.14 0.89
CA GLU A 41 13.31 -0.67 0.46
C GLU A 41 14.54 0.21 0.27
N LYS A 42 15.71 -0.27 0.74
CA LYS A 42 17.00 0.38 0.59
C LYS A 42 17.94 -0.53 -0.17
N LEU A 43 18.43 -0.06 -1.29
CA LEU A 43 19.22 -0.85 -2.21
C LEU A 43 20.61 -0.19 -2.42
N SER A 44 21.66 -0.89 -2.04
CA SER A 44 23.01 -0.50 -2.44
C SER A 44 23.30 -1.10 -3.81
N LEU A 45 23.69 -0.28 -4.77
CA LEU A 45 24.12 -0.68 -6.11
C LEU A 45 25.56 -0.27 -6.33
N ASP A 46 26.39 -1.24 -6.68
CA ASP A 46 27.77 -0.97 -7.10
C ASP A 46 27.80 -0.20 -8.42
N LYS A 47 28.97 0.38 -8.73
CA LYS A 47 29.19 1.06 -10.02
C LYS A 47 28.84 0.14 -11.18
N ARG A 48 28.15 0.68 -12.18
CA ARG A 48 27.79 -0.03 -13.42
C ARG A 48 27.04 -1.36 -13.21
N SER A 49 26.39 -1.54 -12.04
CA SER A 49 25.67 -2.76 -11.70
C SER A 49 24.16 -2.64 -11.90
N ARG A 50 23.49 -3.79 -11.94
CA ARG A 50 22.03 -3.91 -11.91
C ARG A 50 21.60 -4.62 -10.64
N LYS A 51 20.42 -4.25 -10.13
CA LYS A 51 19.77 -4.95 -9.02
C LYS A 51 18.28 -4.99 -9.23
N SER A 52 17.66 -6.13 -8.91
CA SER A 52 16.22 -6.32 -8.96
C SER A 52 15.65 -6.40 -7.54
N VAL A 53 14.45 -5.89 -7.34
CA VAL A 53 13.69 -5.98 -6.10
C VAL A 53 12.21 -6.18 -6.39
N ASN A 54 11.54 -6.95 -5.54
CA ASN A 54 10.10 -7.10 -5.55
C ASN A 54 9.49 -6.20 -4.47
N LEU A 55 8.88 -5.12 -4.88
CA LEU A 55 8.22 -4.18 -3.99
C LEU A 55 6.82 -4.69 -3.65
N VAL A 56 6.49 -4.76 -2.37
CA VAL A 56 5.12 -5.05 -1.93
C VAL A 56 4.28 -3.80 -2.08
N THR A 57 3.15 -3.91 -2.79
CA THR A 57 2.32 -2.76 -3.15
C THR A 57 0.84 -3.00 -2.82
N ALA A 58 0.10 -1.90 -2.64
CA ALA A 58 -1.35 -1.86 -2.63
C ALA A 58 -1.89 -1.17 -3.88
N CYS A 59 -3.12 -1.53 -4.26
CA CYS A 59 -3.88 -0.84 -5.28
C CYS A 59 -4.43 0.48 -4.73
N MET A 60 -4.34 1.56 -5.50
CA MET A 60 -4.84 2.87 -5.08
C MET A 60 -6.31 3.08 -5.47
N ASP A 61 -6.74 2.52 -6.59
CA ASP A 61 -8.08 2.71 -7.15
C ASP A 61 -8.91 1.42 -6.98
N ALA A 62 -9.94 1.44 -6.12
CA ALA A 62 -10.73 0.25 -5.80
C ALA A 62 -11.65 -0.22 -6.94
N ASP A 63 -12.01 0.68 -7.84
CA ASP A 63 -12.96 0.50 -8.95
C ASP A 63 -12.32 0.18 -10.29
N LYS A 64 -10.98 0.28 -10.39
CA LYS A 64 -10.26 0.01 -11.64
C LYS A 64 -9.79 -1.44 -11.74
N SER A 65 -9.52 -1.88 -12.96
CA SER A 65 -8.96 -3.20 -13.23
C SER A 65 -7.51 -3.33 -12.72
N SER A 66 -7.12 -4.55 -12.42
CA SER A 66 -5.72 -4.84 -12.09
C SER A 66 -4.78 -4.48 -13.23
N PRO A 67 -3.56 -3.98 -12.92
CA PRO A 67 -2.57 -3.73 -13.96
C PRO A 67 -2.24 -4.99 -14.75
N SER A 68 -2.01 -4.81 -16.04
CA SER A 68 -1.54 -5.88 -16.93
C SER A 68 -0.02 -6.04 -16.85
N SER A 69 0.51 -7.14 -17.37
CA SER A 69 1.96 -7.36 -17.48
C SER A 69 2.68 -6.37 -18.41
N HIS A 70 1.91 -5.63 -19.22
CA HIS A 70 2.43 -4.64 -20.18
C HIS A 70 2.10 -3.19 -19.76
N SER A 71 1.79 -2.97 -18.48
CA SER A 71 1.52 -1.63 -17.98
C SER A 71 2.79 -0.78 -17.97
N GLU A 72 2.67 0.46 -18.43
CA GLU A 72 3.73 1.46 -18.36
C GLU A 72 3.47 2.40 -17.19
N TRP A 73 4.53 2.84 -16.51
CA TRP A 73 4.44 3.53 -15.25
C TRP A 73 5.20 4.86 -15.25
N ASN A 74 4.60 5.87 -14.61
CA ASN A 74 5.32 7.03 -14.09
C ASN A 74 5.52 6.83 -12.59
N ILE A 75 6.73 7.07 -12.09
CA ILE A 75 7.04 6.96 -10.67
C ILE A 75 6.84 8.33 -10.02
N GLN A 76 6.08 8.37 -8.94
CA GLN A 76 5.77 9.56 -8.17
C GLN A 76 5.83 9.26 -6.66
N ASN A 77 5.60 10.27 -5.82
CA ASN A 77 5.54 10.11 -4.38
C ASN A 77 4.35 10.88 -3.81
N ASP A 78 3.52 10.21 -3.01
CA ASP A 78 2.51 10.83 -2.16
C ASP A 78 3.02 10.83 -0.71
N ARG A 79 3.47 12.00 -0.26
CA ARG A 79 4.06 12.15 1.07
C ARG A 79 3.05 11.85 2.18
N ALA A 80 1.82 12.34 2.06
CA ALA A 80 0.80 12.14 3.09
C ALA A 80 0.41 10.66 3.24
N LEU A 81 0.25 9.96 2.10
CA LEU A 81 0.02 8.52 2.09
C LEU A 81 1.24 7.76 2.64
N GLY A 82 2.45 8.19 2.30
CA GLY A 82 3.69 7.63 2.85
C GLY A 82 3.77 7.79 4.37
N ASP A 83 3.38 8.94 4.91
CA ASP A 83 3.35 9.20 6.36
C ASP A 83 2.30 8.33 7.06
N LEU A 84 1.13 8.13 6.46
CA LEU A 84 0.10 7.21 6.97
C LEU A 84 0.64 5.76 7.06
N ILE A 85 1.30 5.28 6.01
CA ILE A 85 1.87 3.93 5.96
C ILE A 85 3.00 3.79 7.00
N ARG A 86 3.90 4.76 7.11
CA ARG A 86 4.95 4.78 8.14
C ARG A 86 4.40 4.85 9.56
N PHE A 87 3.34 5.62 9.78
CA PHE A 87 2.63 5.64 11.06
C PHE A 87 2.14 4.25 11.46
N TYR A 88 1.52 3.53 10.53
CA TYR A 88 1.11 2.15 10.77
C TYR A 88 2.29 1.27 11.21
N HIS A 89 3.40 1.30 10.47
CA HIS A 89 4.58 0.48 10.81
C HIS A 89 5.19 0.85 12.16
N GLY A 90 5.29 2.13 12.47
CA GLY A 90 5.84 2.62 13.74
C GLY A 90 4.92 2.38 14.95
N ASN A 91 3.62 2.22 14.73
CA ASN A 91 2.60 2.09 15.78
C ASN A 91 1.77 0.80 15.65
N LYS A 92 2.30 -0.22 15.00
CA LYS A 92 1.58 -1.47 14.72
C LYS A 92 0.92 -2.09 15.95
N ALA A 93 1.58 -2.08 17.11
CA ALA A 93 1.03 -2.62 18.35
C ALA A 93 -0.24 -1.86 18.79
N ILE A 94 -0.23 -0.52 18.72
CA ILE A 94 -1.38 0.32 19.07
C ILE A 94 -2.53 0.07 18.08
N VAL A 95 -2.24 0.09 16.78
CA VAL A 95 -3.25 -0.16 15.74
C VAL A 95 -3.87 -1.56 15.93
N SER A 96 -3.05 -2.57 16.19
CA SER A 96 -3.49 -3.93 16.47
C SER A 96 -4.43 -4.01 17.69
N MET A 97 -4.14 -3.27 18.77
CA MET A 97 -5.01 -3.23 19.95
C MET A 97 -6.34 -2.52 19.68
N MET A 98 -6.34 -1.51 18.80
CA MET A 98 -7.55 -0.73 18.47
C MET A 98 -8.45 -1.43 17.44
N THR A 99 -7.92 -2.37 16.68
CA THR A 99 -8.63 -3.11 15.63
C THR A 99 -8.82 -4.58 16.06
N ASN A 100 -8.12 -5.49 15.43
CA ASN A 100 -8.09 -6.89 15.85
C ASN A 100 -6.66 -7.45 15.66
N PRO A 101 -6.00 -7.92 16.73
CA PRO A 101 -4.62 -8.41 16.67
C PRO A 101 -4.36 -9.44 15.57
N LYS A 102 -5.31 -10.32 15.29
CA LYS A 102 -5.19 -11.36 14.27
C LYS A 102 -4.88 -10.83 12.87
N PHE A 103 -5.21 -9.55 12.57
CA PHE A 103 -4.95 -8.98 11.25
C PHE A 103 -3.61 -8.26 11.12
N HIS A 104 -2.70 -8.44 12.08
CA HIS A 104 -1.40 -7.76 12.11
C HIS A 104 -0.21 -8.69 12.37
N GLU A 105 -0.44 -9.99 12.48
CA GLU A 105 0.59 -10.97 12.85
C GLU A 105 1.54 -11.26 11.69
N THR A 106 1.00 -11.55 10.53
CA THR A 106 1.78 -11.89 9.34
C THR A 106 1.96 -10.70 8.40
N LYS A 107 2.99 -10.75 7.55
CA LYS A 107 3.21 -9.73 6.49
C LYS A 107 2.02 -9.65 5.53
N GLN A 108 1.35 -10.77 5.24
CA GLN A 108 0.18 -10.79 4.38
C GLN A 108 -1.00 -10.04 5.02
N GLN A 109 -1.30 -10.31 6.28
CA GLN A 109 -2.38 -9.63 7.01
C GLN A 109 -2.12 -8.12 7.13
N GLN A 110 -0.88 -7.71 7.41
CA GLN A 110 -0.48 -6.30 7.39
C GLN A 110 -0.68 -5.66 6.02
N THR A 111 -0.36 -6.38 4.96
CA THR A 111 -0.58 -5.93 3.58
C THR A 111 -2.07 -5.74 3.29
N ASP A 112 -2.91 -6.67 3.73
CA ASP A 112 -4.36 -6.62 3.52
C ASP A 112 -5.00 -5.46 4.30
N PHE A 113 -4.57 -5.25 5.54
CA PHE A 113 -5.00 -4.10 6.34
C PHE A 113 -4.57 -2.77 5.69
N LEU A 114 -3.33 -2.67 5.24
CA LEU A 114 -2.83 -1.49 4.53
C LEU A 114 -3.54 -1.27 3.19
N GLN A 115 -3.93 -2.34 2.49
CA GLN A 115 -4.74 -2.22 1.27
C GLN A 115 -6.06 -1.50 1.54
N MET A 116 -6.76 -1.86 2.61
CA MET A 116 -8.00 -1.19 3.02
C MET A 116 -7.74 0.27 3.43
N SER A 117 -6.64 0.52 4.14
CA SER A 117 -6.24 1.86 4.57
C SER A 117 -5.94 2.78 3.37
N VAL A 118 -5.27 2.27 2.35
CA VAL A 118 -5.01 2.99 1.09
C VAL A 118 -6.33 3.34 0.40
N TRP A 119 -7.25 2.40 0.30
CA TRP A 119 -8.55 2.67 -0.31
C TRP A 119 -9.39 3.66 0.49
N ALA A 120 -9.37 3.59 1.83
CA ALA A 120 -10.02 4.58 2.67
C ALA A 120 -9.38 5.98 2.54
N TYR A 121 -8.05 6.04 2.33
CA TYR A 121 -7.36 7.30 2.04
C TYR A 121 -7.85 7.96 0.75
N PHE A 122 -8.19 7.18 -0.27
CA PHE A 122 -8.75 7.65 -1.54
C PHE A 122 -10.29 7.67 -1.57
N ASP A 123 -10.93 7.60 -0.39
CA ASP A 123 -12.39 7.70 -0.23
C ASP A 123 -13.17 6.64 -1.03
N ALA A 124 -12.61 5.43 -1.17
CA ALA A 124 -13.28 4.33 -1.83
C ALA A 124 -14.59 3.96 -1.12
N GLU A 125 -15.60 3.58 -1.90
CA GLU A 125 -16.88 3.16 -1.34
C GLU A 125 -16.71 1.93 -0.43
N LYS A 126 -17.40 1.92 0.71
CA LYS A 126 -17.40 0.80 1.70
C LYS A 126 -17.60 -0.57 1.04
N LYS A 127 -18.43 -0.65 -0.01
CA LYS A 127 -18.68 -1.92 -0.73
C LYS A 127 -17.42 -2.58 -1.28
N HIS A 128 -16.45 -1.79 -1.79
CA HIS A 128 -15.19 -2.30 -2.33
C HIS A 128 -14.30 -2.85 -1.21
N ILE A 129 -14.20 -2.12 -0.10
CA ILE A 129 -13.45 -2.53 1.10
C ILE A 129 -14.05 -3.81 1.68
N LEU A 130 -15.38 -3.87 1.80
CA LEU A 130 -16.10 -5.04 2.30
C LEU A 130 -15.89 -6.27 1.41
N ASN A 131 -16.01 -6.12 0.10
CA ASN A 131 -15.78 -7.22 -0.84
C ASN A 131 -14.34 -7.75 -0.76
N PHE A 132 -13.37 -6.86 -0.60
CA PHE A 132 -11.97 -7.26 -0.40
C PHE A 132 -11.78 -8.01 0.92
N ALA A 133 -12.28 -7.46 2.04
CA ALA A 133 -12.19 -8.09 3.35
C ALA A 133 -12.85 -9.48 3.34
N THR A 134 -14.07 -9.59 2.82
CA THR A 134 -14.78 -10.87 2.69
C THR A 134 -13.94 -11.91 1.96
N LYS A 135 -13.35 -11.53 0.83
CA LYS A 135 -12.61 -12.46 -0.03
C LYS A 135 -11.23 -12.85 0.50
N TYR A 136 -10.48 -11.89 1.05
CA TYR A 136 -9.05 -12.08 1.33
C TYR A 136 -8.71 -12.17 2.81
N MET A 137 -9.60 -11.70 3.70
CA MET A 137 -9.35 -11.70 5.14
C MET A 137 -10.24 -12.68 5.90
N PHE A 138 -11.42 -12.98 5.37
CA PHE A 138 -12.45 -13.78 6.05
C PHE A 138 -12.93 -15.01 5.26
N ASP A 139 -12.16 -15.46 4.27
CA ASP A 139 -12.43 -16.68 3.48
C ASP A 139 -13.87 -16.80 2.95
N GLY A 140 -14.46 -15.67 2.57
CA GLY A 140 -15.83 -15.59 2.07
C GLY A 140 -16.90 -15.36 3.15
N ASN A 141 -16.55 -15.34 4.44
CA ASN A 141 -17.50 -15.03 5.52
C ASN A 141 -17.83 -13.53 5.53
N ARG A 142 -18.96 -13.20 4.90
CA ARG A 142 -19.39 -11.81 4.73
C ARG A 142 -19.82 -11.16 6.05
N GLU A 143 -20.45 -11.90 6.95
CA GLU A 143 -20.94 -11.38 8.23
C GLU A 143 -19.78 -10.93 9.13
N GLU A 144 -18.74 -11.76 9.26
CA GLU A 144 -17.53 -11.39 10.00
C GLU A 144 -16.79 -10.22 9.34
N ALA A 145 -16.70 -10.20 8.01
CA ALA A 145 -16.09 -9.11 7.27
C ALA A 145 -16.85 -7.79 7.48
N GLU A 146 -18.17 -7.82 7.48
CA GLU A 146 -19.02 -6.64 7.69
C GLU A 146 -18.83 -6.08 9.10
N PHE A 147 -18.89 -6.93 10.11
CA PHE A 147 -18.62 -6.54 11.50
C PHE A 147 -17.21 -5.91 11.66
N PHE A 148 -16.20 -6.53 11.06
CA PHE A 148 -14.83 -6.02 11.09
C PHE A 148 -14.69 -4.67 10.38
N VAL A 149 -15.23 -4.55 9.17
CA VAL A 149 -15.17 -3.30 8.39
C VAL A 149 -15.92 -2.18 9.12
N ASP A 150 -17.09 -2.45 9.69
CA ASP A 150 -17.90 -1.47 10.42
C ASP A 150 -17.20 -0.96 11.68
N SER A 151 -16.45 -1.81 12.36
CA SER A 151 -15.69 -1.41 13.55
C SER A 151 -14.36 -0.72 13.22
N THR A 152 -13.72 -1.08 12.11
CA THR A 152 -12.34 -0.67 11.80
C THR A 152 -12.27 0.52 10.83
N LEU A 153 -13.18 0.59 9.86
CA LEU A 153 -13.16 1.63 8.83
C LEU A 153 -13.25 3.06 9.41
N PRO A 154 -14.09 3.36 10.42
CA PRO A 154 -14.12 4.70 11.03
C PRO A 154 -12.76 5.12 11.63
N LEU A 155 -12.03 4.18 12.24
CA LEU A 155 -10.70 4.45 12.79
C LEU A 155 -9.69 4.74 11.65
N ILE A 156 -9.71 3.94 10.59
CA ILE A 156 -8.86 4.16 9.42
C ILE A 156 -9.17 5.53 8.81
N GLN A 157 -10.43 5.89 8.65
CA GLN A 157 -10.85 7.19 8.10
C GLN A 157 -10.41 8.36 8.97
N LEU A 158 -10.45 8.22 10.28
CA LEU A 158 -9.94 9.23 11.21
C LEU A 158 -8.44 9.47 10.97
N PHE A 159 -7.62 8.43 10.90
CA PHE A 159 -6.20 8.54 10.63
C PHE A 159 -5.91 9.10 9.25
N THR A 160 -6.61 8.63 8.22
CA THR A 160 -6.41 9.14 6.85
C THR A 160 -6.74 10.61 6.74
N THR A 161 -7.82 11.07 7.37
CA THR A 161 -8.22 12.48 7.42
C THR A 161 -7.17 13.33 8.13
N TYR A 162 -6.64 12.85 9.26
CA TYR A 162 -5.57 13.52 9.98
C TYR A 162 -4.35 13.76 9.09
N TYR A 163 -3.85 12.71 8.42
CA TYR A 163 -2.66 12.84 7.56
C TYR A 163 -2.91 13.67 6.29
N LYS A 164 -4.10 13.60 5.69
CA LYS A 164 -4.49 14.48 4.57
C LYS A 164 -4.44 15.96 4.97
N ASN A 165 -4.84 16.29 6.20
CA ASN A 165 -4.90 17.68 6.66
C ASN A 165 -3.54 18.22 7.10
N MET A 166 -2.66 17.40 7.63
CA MET A 166 -1.32 17.82 8.04
C MET A 166 -0.38 18.18 6.88
N ASN A 167 -0.70 17.74 5.67
CA ASN A 167 0.14 17.92 4.48
C ASN A 167 -0.46 18.89 3.44
N LYS A 168 -1.50 19.64 3.82
CA LYS A 168 -2.02 20.79 3.09
C LYS A 168 -1.30 22.07 3.51
#